data_0df90e729fc8451649230ff1c52b0645
#
_entry.id   0df90e729fc8451649230ff1c52b0645
#
_cell.length_a   1.000
_cell.length_b   1.000
_cell.length_c   1.000
_cell.angle_alpha   90.00
_cell.angle_beta   90.00
_cell.angle_gamma   90.00
#
_symmetry.space_group_name_H-M   'P 1'
#
loop_
_entity.id
_entity.type
_entity.pdbx_description
1 polymer ?
#
loop_
_entity_poly.entity_id
_entity_poly.type
_entity_poly.pdbx_seq_one_letter_code
_entity_poly.pdbx_strand_id
1 'polypeptide(L)'
;MSTLDLRRAARHGALAPLDLGALSARDLEAARTNWKERMVSEHASARVFGELVGAMMRAGLPAEETYRVADMVRQELEHARLCAKVLVALGVTPVAELPELAPVPSHEDAVSPLEGVLRNVISIGCCSETVAVALVATERELAGPRALCLVLDQILRDEIKHSRFGWRLVSRLAPSLSQRKRSSLDEYLVDAFAHQVRFHAPFLDMPCADAAGLAVGAPHGRSNWLVFTSTMDDIVVPGLERCGLSARAAWREVTSAERAA
;
A
#
# COMPACT_ATOMS: atom_id res chain seq x y z
N MET A 1 20.37 -13.73 -0.97
CA MET A 1 19.11 -13.08 -0.49
C MET A 1 19.50 -12.08 0.58
N SER A 2 18.99 -10.87 0.54
CA SER A 2 19.21 -9.85 1.58
C SER A 2 18.22 -10.06 2.73
N THR A 3 18.60 -9.65 3.94
CA THR A 3 17.79 -9.85 5.15
C THR A 3 17.42 -8.49 5.74
N LEU A 4 16.16 -8.29 6.04
CA LEU A 4 15.67 -7.17 6.85
C LEU A 4 15.73 -7.57 8.31
N ASP A 5 16.60 -6.91 9.08
CA ASP A 5 16.77 -7.13 10.51
C ASP A 5 16.41 -5.84 11.29
N LEU A 6 15.24 -5.84 11.91
CA LEU A 6 14.74 -4.72 12.70
C LEU A 6 14.79 -4.98 14.22
N ARG A 7 15.54 -5.97 14.70
CA ARG A 7 15.68 -6.28 16.14
C ARG A 7 16.13 -5.08 16.97
N ARG A 8 17.10 -4.31 16.48
CA ARG A 8 17.58 -3.11 17.16
C ARG A 8 16.53 -2.00 17.16
N ALA A 9 15.87 -1.78 16.03
CA ALA A 9 14.86 -0.75 15.87
C ALA A 9 13.61 -1.02 16.74
N ALA A 10 13.20 -2.28 16.89
CA ALA A 10 12.05 -2.68 17.70
C ALA A 10 12.27 -2.51 19.21
N ARG A 11 13.52 -2.48 19.70
CA ARG A 11 13.82 -2.30 21.14
C ARG A 11 13.49 -0.91 21.67
N HIS A 12 13.55 0.12 20.82
CA HIS A 12 13.27 1.49 21.23
C HIS A 12 11.75 1.74 21.26
N GLY A 13 11.20 1.88 22.48
CA GLY A 13 9.77 2.03 22.71
C GLY A 13 9.00 0.75 22.36
N ALA A 14 9.43 -0.37 22.94
CA ALA A 14 8.73 -1.65 22.80
C ALA A 14 7.26 -1.52 23.24
N LEU A 15 6.39 -2.26 22.57
CA LEU A 15 4.98 -2.37 22.99
C LEU A 15 4.90 -3.23 24.26
N ALA A 16 3.87 -2.98 25.07
CA ALA A 16 3.51 -3.89 26.15
C ALA A 16 3.18 -5.27 25.55
N PRO A 17 3.51 -6.37 26.27
CA PRO A 17 3.15 -7.71 25.83
C PRO A 17 1.63 -7.78 25.58
N LEU A 18 1.23 -8.49 24.53
CA LEU A 18 -0.16 -8.75 24.23
C LEU A 18 -0.64 -9.97 24.99
N ASP A 19 -1.89 -9.97 25.45
CA ASP A 19 -2.52 -11.16 25.95
C ASP A 19 -2.90 -12.09 24.79
N LEU A 20 -2.19 -13.20 24.68
CA LEU A 20 -2.33 -14.18 23.63
C LEU A 20 -3.14 -15.42 24.06
N GLY A 21 -3.59 -15.46 25.34
CA GLY A 21 -4.19 -16.65 25.94
C GLY A 21 -5.54 -17.09 25.32
N ALA A 22 -6.24 -16.18 24.66
CA ALA A 22 -7.52 -16.47 23.99
C ALA A 22 -7.37 -16.85 22.51
N LEU A 23 -6.14 -16.79 21.95
CA LEU A 23 -5.88 -17.04 20.53
C LEU A 23 -5.71 -18.53 20.23
N SER A 24 -6.32 -19.01 19.15
CA SER A 24 -5.94 -20.28 18.58
C SER A 24 -4.51 -20.24 18.04
N ALA A 25 -3.80 -21.37 18.05
CA ALA A 25 -2.46 -21.46 17.48
C ALA A 25 -2.43 -21.03 16.00
N ARG A 26 -3.50 -21.33 15.26
CA ARG A 26 -3.67 -20.95 13.85
C ARG A 26 -3.78 -19.43 13.68
N ASP A 27 -4.64 -18.77 14.47
CA ASP A 27 -4.87 -17.34 14.33
C ASP A 27 -3.67 -16.52 14.84
N LEU A 28 -2.97 -17.01 15.86
CA LEU A 28 -1.71 -16.43 16.30
C LEU A 28 -0.65 -16.48 15.19
N GLU A 29 -0.52 -17.62 14.51
CA GLU A 29 0.45 -17.74 13.41
C GLU A 29 0.03 -16.90 12.20
N ALA A 30 -1.27 -16.82 11.90
CA ALA A 30 -1.80 -15.95 10.86
C ALA A 30 -1.50 -14.46 11.15
N ALA A 31 -1.68 -14.01 12.40
CA ALA A 31 -1.34 -12.64 12.82
C ALA A 31 0.18 -12.38 12.68
N ARG A 32 1.03 -13.33 13.11
CA ARG A 32 2.49 -13.23 12.98
C ARG A 32 2.93 -13.10 11.53
N THR A 33 2.36 -13.92 10.66
CA THR A 33 2.65 -13.89 9.22
C THR A 33 2.23 -12.55 8.63
N ASN A 34 1.00 -12.10 8.88
CA ASN A 34 0.49 -10.83 8.36
C ASN A 34 1.35 -9.63 8.78
N TRP A 35 1.71 -9.53 10.07
CA TRP A 35 2.57 -8.45 10.54
C TRP A 35 4.00 -8.53 9.98
N LYS A 36 4.51 -9.74 9.71
CA LYS A 36 5.83 -9.93 9.09
C LYS A 36 5.82 -9.52 7.63
N GLU A 37 4.79 -9.91 6.88
CA GLU A 37 4.61 -9.50 5.49
C GLU A 37 4.42 -7.99 5.37
N ARG A 38 3.63 -7.38 6.27
CA ARG A 38 3.49 -5.93 6.35
C ARG A 38 4.83 -5.26 6.63
N MET A 39 5.62 -5.72 7.59
CA MET A 39 6.95 -5.17 7.87
C MET A 39 7.84 -5.13 6.63
N VAL A 40 7.80 -6.19 5.81
CA VAL A 40 8.55 -6.28 4.54
C VAL A 40 7.97 -5.33 3.51
N SER A 41 6.64 -5.26 3.39
CA SER A 41 5.94 -4.39 2.45
C SER A 41 6.21 -2.91 2.72
N GLU A 42 6.09 -2.46 3.97
CA GLU A 42 6.41 -1.07 4.37
C GLU A 42 7.88 -0.72 4.04
N HIS A 43 8.80 -1.64 4.31
CA HIS A 43 10.21 -1.44 3.94
C HIS A 43 10.40 -1.34 2.42
N ALA A 44 9.67 -2.13 1.64
CA ALA A 44 9.70 -2.08 0.17
C ALA A 44 9.08 -0.78 -0.36
N SER A 45 7.97 -0.29 0.23
CA SER A 45 7.33 0.98 -0.10
C SER A 45 8.28 2.16 0.08
N ALA A 46 9.11 2.16 1.13
CA ALA A 46 10.14 3.17 1.32
C ALA A 46 11.10 3.27 0.11
N ARG A 47 11.47 2.14 -0.50
CA ARG A 47 12.28 2.12 -1.72
C ARG A 47 11.52 2.71 -2.90
N VAL A 48 10.26 2.33 -3.06
CA VAL A 48 9.41 2.80 -4.16
C VAL A 48 9.29 4.33 -4.13
N PHE A 49 8.99 4.92 -2.97
CA PHE A 49 8.99 6.37 -2.81
C PHE A 49 10.38 6.99 -3.01
N GLY A 50 11.45 6.32 -2.60
CA GLY A 50 12.82 6.80 -2.84
C GLY A 50 13.16 6.91 -4.32
N GLU A 51 12.77 5.93 -5.14
CA GLU A 51 12.96 5.97 -6.60
C GLU A 51 12.05 7.02 -7.25
N LEU A 52 10.83 7.23 -6.73
CA LEU A 52 9.93 8.29 -7.18
C LEU A 52 10.52 9.69 -6.96
N VAL A 53 11.24 9.95 -5.85
CA VAL A 53 11.96 11.21 -5.62
C VAL A 53 12.88 11.53 -6.79
N GLY A 54 13.73 10.56 -7.20
CA GLY A 54 14.63 10.74 -8.32
C GLY A 54 13.91 10.99 -9.65
N ALA A 55 12.81 10.29 -9.90
CA ALA A 55 12.00 10.46 -11.10
C ALA A 55 11.33 11.86 -11.13
N MET A 56 10.80 12.35 -10.01
CA MET A 56 10.20 13.68 -9.88
C MET A 56 11.21 14.80 -10.14
N MET A 57 12.43 14.66 -9.63
CA MET A 57 13.51 15.62 -9.88
C MET A 57 13.87 15.67 -11.37
N ARG A 58 14.00 14.52 -12.03
CA ARG A 58 14.25 14.46 -13.49
C ARG A 58 13.11 15.05 -14.31
N ALA A 59 11.88 14.95 -13.83
CA ALA A 59 10.70 15.51 -14.48
C ALA A 59 10.51 17.02 -14.20
N GLY A 60 11.37 17.63 -13.37
CA GLY A 60 11.31 19.06 -13.04
C GLY A 60 10.12 19.45 -12.16
N LEU A 61 9.61 18.53 -11.32
CA LEU A 61 8.56 18.86 -10.36
C LEU A 61 9.09 19.83 -9.27
N PRO A 62 8.22 20.65 -8.67
CA PRO A 62 8.60 21.57 -7.61
C PRO A 62 9.27 20.86 -6.42
N ALA A 63 10.26 21.53 -5.81
CA ALA A 63 11.03 21.00 -4.69
C ALA A 63 10.13 20.60 -3.50
N GLU A 64 9.06 21.34 -3.26
CA GLU A 64 8.10 21.08 -2.18
C GLU A 64 7.37 19.74 -2.37
N GLU A 65 7.06 19.37 -3.62
CA GLU A 65 6.42 18.08 -3.91
C GLU A 65 7.43 16.93 -3.74
N THR A 66 8.65 17.12 -4.18
CA THR A 66 9.75 16.16 -4.01
C THR A 66 10.07 15.97 -2.51
N TYR A 67 10.10 17.05 -1.74
CA TYR A 67 10.30 16.99 -0.28
C TYR A 67 9.23 16.16 0.41
N ARG A 68 7.95 16.31 0.01
CA ARG A 68 6.84 15.52 0.57
C ARG A 68 7.03 14.02 0.36
N VAL A 69 7.47 13.62 -0.85
CA VAL A 69 7.73 12.21 -1.15
C VAL A 69 8.95 11.70 -0.38
N ALA A 70 9.98 12.52 -0.20
CA ALA A 70 11.13 12.16 0.65
C ALA A 70 10.73 11.94 2.13
N ASP A 71 9.75 12.73 2.64
CA ASP A 71 9.20 12.49 3.99
C ASP A 71 8.38 11.18 4.06
N MET A 72 7.69 10.79 2.98
CA MET A 72 7.01 9.49 2.90
C MET A 72 7.99 8.34 3.03
N VAL A 73 9.18 8.41 2.40
CA VAL A 73 10.24 7.39 2.58
C VAL A 73 10.54 7.16 4.07
N ARG A 74 10.67 8.25 4.82
CA ARG A 74 10.93 8.18 6.27
C ARG A 74 9.74 7.57 7.03
N GLN A 75 8.51 7.89 6.61
CA GLN A 75 7.28 7.37 7.22
C GLN A 75 7.13 5.86 6.99
N GLU A 76 7.38 5.38 5.77
CA GLU A 76 7.37 3.96 5.44
C GLU A 76 8.40 3.15 6.26
N LEU A 77 9.62 3.68 6.43
CA LEU A 77 10.62 3.05 7.30
C LEU A 77 10.17 3.03 8.78
N GLU A 78 9.44 4.05 9.23
CA GLU A 78 8.84 4.07 10.56
C GLU A 78 7.69 3.06 10.68
N HIS A 79 6.85 2.89 9.64
CA HIS A 79 5.80 1.87 9.60
C HIS A 79 6.41 0.47 9.72
N ALA A 80 7.47 0.16 8.96
CA ALA A 80 8.21 -1.11 9.11
C ALA A 80 8.72 -1.32 10.54
N ARG A 81 9.22 -0.25 11.20
CA ARG A 81 9.65 -0.30 12.60
C ARG A 81 8.49 -0.53 13.57
N LEU A 82 7.33 0.05 13.33
CA LEU A 82 6.12 -0.19 14.13
C LEU A 82 5.66 -1.64 14.00
N CYS A 83 5.63 -2.19 12.79
CA CYS A 83 5.34 -3.61 12.54
C CYS A 83 6.32 -4.53 13.27
N ALA A 84 7.62 -4.19 13.27
CA ALA A 84 8.63 -4.93 14.00
C ALA A 84 8.37 -4.96 15.53
N LYS A 85 7.85 -3.87 16.11
CA LYS A 85 7.46 -3.84 17.53
C LYS A 85 6.25 -4.74 17.81
N VAL A 86 5.28 -4.78 16.90
CA VAL A 86 4.13 -5.68 17.02
C VAL A 86 4.59 -7.14 16.96
N LEU A 87 5.50 -7.49 16.04
CA LEU A 87 6.07 -8.83 15.96
C LEU A 87 6.73 -9.26 17.29
N VAL A 88 7.49 -8.36 17.92
CA VAL A 88 8.09 -8.63 19.25
C VAL A 88 7.00 -8.87 20.30
N ALA A 89 5.93 -8.08 20.31
CA ALA A 89 4.80 -8.25 21.23
C ALA A 89 4.02 -9.56 20.98
N LEU A 90 4.02 -10.07 19.74
CA LEU A 90 3.48 -11.38 19.35
C LEU A 90 4.48 -12.54 19.59
N GLY A 91 5.64 -12.28 20.20
CA GLY A 91 6.66 -13.29 20.50
C GLY A 91 7.51 -13.73 19.30
N VAL A 92 7.62 -12.89 18.27
CA VAL A 92 8.40 -13.18 17.06
C VAL A 92 9.60 -12.25 16.94
N THR A 93 10.73 -12.79 16.49
CA THR A 93 11.92 -11.99 16.15
C THR A 93 11.65 -11.25 14.84
N PRO A 94 11.78 -9.90 14.80
CA PRO A 94 11.47 -9.10 13.61
C PRO A 94 12.63 -9.16 12.60
N VAL A 95 12.78 -10.33 12.00
CA VAL A 95 13.76 -10.63 10.93
C VAL A 95 13.00 -11.31 9.79
N ALA A 96 13.23 -10.85 8.59
CA ALA A 96 12.63 -11.42 7.39
C ALA A 96 13.63 -11.47 6.23
N GLU A 97 13.50 -12.45 5.37
CA GLU A 97 14.15 -12.39 4.06
C GLU A 97 13.47 -11.34 3.21
N LEU A 98 14.29 -10.51 2.55
CA LEU A 98 13.76 -9.58 1.55
C LEU A 98 13.60 -10.33 0.23
N PRO A 99 12.41 -10.31 -0.37
CA PRO A 99 12.24 -10.82 -1.73
C PRO A 99 13.11 -10.01 -2.70
N GLU A 100 13.47 -10.61 -3.81
CA GLU A 100 14.02 -9.86 -4.93
C GLU A 100 12.95 -8.90 -5.45
N LEU A 101 13.16 -7.61 -5.18
CA LEU A 101 12.20 -6.59 -5.56
C LEU A 101 12.43 -6.24 -7.03
N ALA A 102 11.41 -6.38 -7.85
CA ALA A 102 11.42 -5.83 -9.20
C ALA A 102 11.77 -4.33 -9.16
N PRO A 103 12.52 -3.81 -10.15
CA PRO A 103 12.77 -2.37 -10.23
C PRO A 103 11.45 -1.60 -10.36
N VAL A 104 11.38 -0.42 -9.75
CA VAL A 104 10.25 0.48 -9.98
C VAL A 104 10.26 0.87 -11.46
N PRO A 105 9.13 0.77 -12.17
CA PRO A 105 9.09 1.05 -13.61
C PRO A 105 9.62 2.44 -13.93
N SER A 106 10.62 2.51 -14.81
CA SER A 106 11.17 3.77 -15.34
C SER A 106 10.25 4.40 -16.38
N HIS A 107 9.33 3.61 -16.95
CA HIS A 107 8.42 4.01 -18.03
C HIS A 107 9.17 4.65 -19.22
N GLU A 108 10.13 3.92 -19.76
CA GLU A 108 10.94 4.39 -20.92
C GLU A 108 10.08 4.65 -22.16
N ASP A 109 8.91 4.02 -22.23
CA ASP A 109 7.86 4.23 -23.23
C ASP A 109 7.01 5.47 -22.99
N ALA A 110 7.16 6.13 -21.86
CA ALA A 110 6.37 7.32 -21.52
C ALA A 110 6.66 8.47 -22.49
N VAL A 111 5.60 9.20 -22.88
CA VAL A 111 5.68 10.34 -23.80
C VAL A 111 6.56 11.48 -23.26
N SER A 112 6.71 11.55 -21.94
CA SER A 112 7.60 12.51 -21.28
C SER A 112 7.95 12.05 -19.85
N PRO A 113 9.04 12.55 -19.23
CA PRO A 113 9.37 12.25 -17.84
C PRO A 113 8.22 12.54 -16.86
N LEU A 114 7.47 13.61 -17.09
CA LEU A 114 6.30 13.95 -16.26
C LEU A 114 5.18 12.89 -16.37
N GLU A 115 4.93 12.38 -17.57
CA GLU A 115 3.92 11.34 -17.76
C GLU A 115 4.33 10.03 -17.08
N GLY A 116 5.61 9.65 -17.17
CA GLY A 116 6.14 8.50 -16.45
C GLY A 116 6.02 8.63 -14.92
N VAL A 117 6.28 9.83 -14.38
CA VAL A 117 6.01 10.13 -12.96
C VAL A 117 4.54 9.98 -12.63
N LEU A 118 3.63 10.46 -13.47
CA LEU A 118 2.18 10.35 -13.24
C LEU A 118 1.71 8.89 -13.25
N ARG A 119 2.26 8.03 -14.09
CA ARG A 119 1.99 6.58 -14.05
C ARG A 119 2.30 6.01 -12.66
N ASN A 120 3.50 6.27 -12.14
CA ASN A 120 3.90 5.81 -10.81
C ASN A 120 3.01 6.43 -9.71
N VAL A 121 2.70 7.73 -9.77
CA VAL A 121 1.83 8.39 -8.78
C VAL A 121 0.40 7.84 -8.82
N ILE A 122 -0.13 7.50 -9.99
CA ILE A 122 -1.44 6.85 -10.11
C ILE A 122 -1.40 5.47 -9.47
N SER A 123 -0.44 4.63 -9.85
CA SER A 123 -0.34 3.26 -9.33
C SER A 123 -0.12 3.23 -7.81
N ILE A 124 0.82 4.03 -7.31
CA ILE A 124 1.18 4.06 -5.90
C ILE A 124 0.16 4.93 -5.13
N GLY A 125 0.15 6.24 -5.36
CA GLY A 125 -0.57 7.20 -4.54
C GLY A 125 -2.10 7.15 -4.68
N CYS A 126 -2.61 6.96 -5.91
CA CYS A 126 -4.06 6.92 -6.13
C CYS A 126 -4.65 5.52 -5.95
N CYS A 127 -3.92 4.45 -6.29
CA CYS A 127 -4.40 3.08 -6.12
C CYS A 127 -3.91 2.49 -4.80
N SER A 128 -2.63 2.12 -4.68
CA SER A 128 -2.12 1.38 -3.52
C SER A 128 -2.37 2.08 -2.20
N GLU A 129 -2.01 3.37 -2.07
CA GLU A 129 -2.20 4.12 -0.83
C GLU A 129 -3.68 4.32 -0.47
N THR A 130 -4.58 4.47 -1.47
CA THR A 130 -6.01 4.59 -1.20
C THR A 130 -6.59 3.27 -0.69
N VAL A 131 -6.16 2.15 -1.26
CA VAL A 131 -6.54 0.81 -0.78
C VAL A 131 -5.94 0.53 0.60
N ALA A 132 -4.66 0.90 0.83
CA ALA A 132 -4.02 0.77 2.13
C ALA A 132 -4.79 1.53 3.22
N VAL A 133 -5.23 2.77 2.97
CA VAL A 133 -6.10 3.52 3.89
C VAL A 133 -7.35 2.73 4.26
N ALA A 134 -8.05 2.14 3.29
CA ALA A 134 -9.29 1.40 3.53
C ALA A 134 -9.03 0.10 4.34
N LEU A 135 -7.99 -0.65 3.99
CA LEU A 135 -7.62 -1.89 4.68
C LEU A 135 -7.15 -1.62 6.12
N VAL A 136 -6.26 -0.64 6.31
CA VAL A 136 -5.76 -0.28 7.65
C VAL A 136 -6.87 0.30 8.53
N ALA A 137 -7.80 1.08 7.96
CA ALA A 137 -8.97 1.58 8.70
C ALA A 137 -9.86 0.42 9.19
N THR A 138 -10.16 -0.56 8.32
CA THR A 138 -10.92 -1.75 8.70
C THR A 138 -10.22 -2.55 9.79
N GLU A 139 -8.92 -2.78 9.65
CA GLU A 139 -8.14 -3.50 10.67
C GLU A 139 -8.08 -2.74 12.00
N ARG A 140 -8.00 -1.40 11.94
CA ARG A 140 -8.03 -0.54 13.12
C ARG A 140 -9.35 -0.64 13.90
N GLU A 141 -10.47 -0.78 13.20
CA GLU A 141 -11.78 -0.99 13.83
C GLU A 141 -11.88 -2.36 14.54
N LEU A 142 -11.19 -3.37 13.99
CA LEU A 142 -11.18 -4.72 14.55
C LEU A 142 -10.15 -4.90 15.68
N ALA A 143 -9.14 -4.03 15.75
CA ALA A 143 -8.05 -4.13 16.72
C ALA A 143 -8.55 -3.99 18.16
N GLY A 144 -8.23 -4.99 19.02
CA GLY A 144 -8.61 -5.01 20.42
C GLY A 144 -7.60 -4.31 21.34
N PRO A 145 -6.32 -4.69 21.35
CA PRO A 145 -5.32 -4.13 22.25
C PRO A 145 -5.02 -2.66 21.92
N ARG A 146 -5.07 -1.80 22.96
CA ARG A 146 -4.79 -0.34 22.79
C ARG A 146 -3.44 -0.07 22.12
N ALA A 147 -2.42 -0.88 22.40
CA ALA A 147 -1.11 -0.71 21.80
C ALA A 147 -1.13 -0.92 20.28
N LEU A 148 -1.88 -1.92 19.78
CA LEU A 148 -2.11 -2.13 18.36
C LEU A 148 -2.92 -1.00 17.73
N CYS A 149 -3.97 -0.57 18.42
CA CYS A 149 -4.77 0.57 17.97
C CYS A 149 -3.90 1.80 17.70
N LEU A 150 -2.97 2.12 18.61
CA LEU A 150 -2.06 3.25 18.45
C LEU A 150 -1.08 3.09 17.27
N VAL A 151 -0.60 1.87 17.03
CA VAL A 151 0.23 1.55 15.87
C VAL A 151 -0.55 1.78 14.57
N LEU A 152 -1.74 1.20 14.48
CA LEU A 152 -2.60 1.34 13.29
C LEU A 152 -3.07 2.79 13.09
N ASP A 153 -3.36 3.54 14.16
CA ASP A 153 -3.68 4.98 14.10
C ASP A 153 -2.52 5.81 13.54
N GLN A 154 -1.26 5.43 13.83
CA GLN A 154 -0.09 6.11 13.28
C GLN A 154 0.06 5.81 11.80
N ILE A 155 0.03 4.53 11.39
CA ILE A 155 0.10 4.11 9.99
C ILE A 155 -1.02 4.79 9.21
N LEU A 156 -2.28 4.63 9.63
CA LEU A 156 -3.44 5.21 8.95
C LEU A 156 -3.35 6.72 8.70
N ARG A 157 -2.85 7.48 9.69
CA ARG A 157 -2.66 8.93 9.52
C ARG A 157 -1.67 9.29 8.43
N ASP A 158 -0.64 8.48 8.27
CA ASP A 158 0.39 8.74 7.28
C ASP A 158 -0.08 8.25 5.89
N GLU A 159 -0.72 7.07 5.78
CA GLU A 159 -1.32 6.58 4.55
C GLU A 159 -2.35 7.56 3.96
N ILE A 160 -3.18 8.19 4.81
CA ILE A 160 -4.10 9.24 4.38
C ILE A 160 -3.35 10.42 3.72
N LYS A 161 -2.17 10.79 4.21
CA LYS A 161 -1.35 11.86 3.62
C LYS A 161 -0.74 11.42 2.29
N HIS A 162 -0.25 10.16 2.21
CA HIS A 162 0.30 9.57 1.01
C HIS A 162 -0.75 9.53 -0.12
N SER A 163 -1.91 8.97 0.14
CA SER A 163 -3.02 8.94 -0.79
C SER A 163 -3.44 10.35 -1.24
N ARG A 164 -3.64 11.28 -0.29
CA ARG A 164 -3.99 12.67 -0.60
C ARG A 164 -2.95 13.38 -1.46
N PHE A 165 -1.67 13.07 -1.28
CA PHE A 165 -0.62 13.59 -2.15
C PHE A 165 -0.82 13.11 -3.59
N GLY A 166 -1.01 11.82 -3.79
CA GLY A 166 -1.27 11.22 -5.11
C GLY A 166 -2.44 11.90 -5.81
N TRP A 167 -3.58 11.96 -5.14
CA TRP A 167 -4.80 12.59 -5.66
C TRP A 167 -4.61 14.07 -6.01
N ARG A 168 -3.95 14.83 -5.12
CA ARG A 168 -3.68 16.25 -5.37
C ARG A 168 -2.79 16.44 -6.59
N LEU A 169 -1.74 15.64 -6.73
CA LEU A 169 -0.81 15.78 -7.85
C LEU A 169 -1.48 15.40 -9.18
N VAL A 170 -2.19 14.29 -9.24
CA VAL A 170 -2.90 13.83 -10.44
C VAL A 170 -4.01 14.80 -10.83
N SER A 171 -4.86 15.21 -9.89
CA SER A 171 -5.96 16.15 -10.16
C SER A 171 -5.49 17.51 -10.67
N ARG A 172 -4.30 17.95 -10.26
CA ARG A 172 -3.71 19.21 -10.75
C ARG A 172 -3.10 19.07 -12.14
N LEU A 173 -2.43 17.96 -12.42
CA LEU A 173 -1.60 17.83 -13.62
C LEU A 173 -2.31 17.12 -14.78
N ALA A 174 -3.13 16.11 -14.53
CA ALA A 174 -3.77 15.35 -15.59
C ALA A 174 -4.67 16.18 -16.52
N PRO A 175 -5.47 17.14 -16.03
CA PRO A 175 -6.32 17.97 -16.90
C PRO A 175 -5.54 18.84 -17.88
N SER A 176 -4.29 19.20 -17.57
CA SER A 176 -3.43 20.05 -18.42
C SER A 176 -2.61 19.26 -19.45
N LEU A 177 -2.67 17.93 -19.45
CA LEU A 177 -1.94 17.09 -20.39
C LEU A 177 -2.50 17.20 -21.80
N SER A 178 -1.60 17.10 -22.79
CA SER A 178 -2.00 16.94 -24.19
C SER A 178 -2.77 15.62 -24.38
N GLN A 179 -3.62 15.56 -25.42
CA GLN A 179 -4.40 14.36 -25.74
C GLN A 179 -3.51 13.10 -25.83
N ARG A 180 -2.36 13.20 -26.49
CA ARG A 180 -1.40 12.08 -26.61
C ARG A 180 -0.93 11.55 -25.23
N LYS A 181 -0.58 12.44 -24.30
CA LYS A 181 -0.15 12.05 -22.94
C LYS A 181 -1.31 11.45 -22.14
N ARG A 182 -2.51 11.95 -22.35
CA ARG A 182 -3.70 11.44 -21.68
C ARG A 182 -4.05 10.03 -22.18
N SER A 183 -4.04 9.82 -23.50
CA SER A 183 -4.25 8.49 -24.09
C SER A 183 -3.20 7.48 -23.60
N SER A 184 -1.94 7.88 -23.46
CA SER A 184 -0.87 7.03 -22.91
C SER A 184 -1.12 6.66 -21.44
N LEU A 185 -1.66 7.59 -20.63
CA LEU A 185 -2.08 7.27 -19.25
C LEU A 185 -3.30 6.34 -19.23
N ASP A 186 -4.28 6.52 -20.13
CA ASP A 186 -5.45 5.65 -20.23
C ASP A 186 -5.05 4.21 -20.55
N GLU A 187 -4.11 4.01 -21.48
CA GLU A 187 -3.53 2.70 -21.79
C GLU A 187 -2.84 2.08 -20.55
N TYR A 188 -2.05 2.88 -19.83
CA TYR A 188 -1.36 2.43 -18.63
C TYR A 188 -2.30 2.02 -17.48
N LEU A 189 -3.51 2.58 -17.41
CA LEU A 189 -4.46 2.23 -16.33
C LEU A 189 -4.81 0.73 -16.31
N VAL A 190 -4.82 0.06 -17.45
CA VAL A 190 -5.06 -1.39 -17.54
C VAL A 190 -3.97 -2.15 -16.78
N ASP A 191 -2.71 -1.81 -17.02
CA ASP A 191 -1.56 -2.44 -16.34
C ASP A 191 -1.56 -2.13 -14.84
N ALA A 192 -1.83 -0.86 -14.48
CA ALA A 192 -1.90 -0.44 -13.08
C ALA A 192 -3.01 -1.20 -12.31
N PHE A 193 -4.19 -1.32 -12.88
CA PHE A 193 -5.29 -2.04 -12.24
C PHE A 193 -5.08 -3.54 -12.22
N ALA A 194 -4.54 -4.14 -13.27
CA ALA A 194 -4.16 -5.54 -13.29
C ALA A 194 -3.09 -5.86 -12.22
N HIS A 195 -2.16 -4.92 -11.98
CA HIS A 195 -1.19 -5.04 -10.88
C HIS A 195 -1.90 -5.06 -9.52
N GLN A 196 -2.83 -4.13 -9.26
CA GLN A 196 -3.58 -4.08 -8.01
C GLN A 196 -4.37 -5.37 -7.76
N VAL A 197 -5.04 -5.86 -8.79
CA VAL A 197 -5.81 -7.11 -8.72
C VAL A 197 -4.89 -8.29 -8.37
N ARG A 198 -3.78 -8.48 -9.08
CA ARG A 198 -2.81 -9.54 -8.78
C ARG A 198 -2.23 -9.45 -7.37
N PHE A 199 -1.98 -8.23 -6.89
CA PHE A 199 -1.43 -8.00 -5.55
C PHE A 199 -2.43 -8.39 -4.45
N HIS A 200 -3.72 -8.14 -4.65
CA HIS A 200 -4.77 -8.41 -3.65
C HIS A 200 -5.47 -9.77 -3.84
N ALA A 201 -5.30 -10.45 -4.97
CA ALA A 201 -5.89 -11.76 -5.24
C ALA A 201 -5.65 -12.81 -4.12
N PRO A 202 -4.50 -12.88 -3.44
CA PRO A 202 -4.29 -13.81 -2.34
C PRO A 202 -5.32 -13.71 -1.21
N PHE A 203 -6.00 -12.58 -1.03
CA PHE A 203 -7.09 -12.45 -0.04
C PHE A 203 -8.29 -13.36 -0.30
N LEU A 204 -8.49 -13.78 -1.56
CA LEU A 204 -9.60 -14.68 -1.92
C LEU A 204 -9.49 -16.05 -1.26
N ASP A 205 -8.26 -16.54 -1.13
CA ASP A 205 -7.94 -17.88 -0.62
C ASP A 205 -7.53 -17.84 0.87
N MET A 206 -7.33 -16.65 1.43
CA MET A 206 -6.98 -16.52 2.84
C MET A 206 -8.18 -16.87 3.73
N PRO A 207 -8.01 -17.75 4.71
CA PRO A 207 -9.06 -18.03 5.68
C PRO A 207 -9.31 -16.80 6.55
N CYS A 208 -10.57 -16.57 6.92
CA CYS A 208 -10.91 -15.58 7.93
C CYS A 208 -10.54 -16.11 9.32
N ALA A 209 -9.86 -15.29 10.11
CA ALA A 209 -9.59 -15.55 11.52
C ALA A 209 -10.86 -15.31 12.35
N ASP A 210 -10.88 -15.83 13.58
CA ASP A 210 -11.93 -15.50 14.55
C ASP A 210 -11.76 -14.07 15.12
N ALA A 211 -12.70 -13.63 15.95
CA ALA A 211 -12.69 -12.27 16.50
C ALA A 211 -11.42 -11.98 17.33
N ALA A 212 -10.88 -12.98 18.03
CA ALA A 212 -9.66 -12.82 18.82
C ALA A 212 -8.42 -12.68 17.92
N GLY A 213 -8.36 -13.47 16.84
CA GLY A 213 -7.32 -13.37 15.83
C GLY A 213 -7.36 -12.04 15.09
N LEU A 214 -8.55 -11.58 14.66
CA LEU A 214 -8.73 -10.28 14.03
C LEU A 214 -8.28 -9.14 14.95
N ALA A 215 -8.57 -9.24 16.25
CA ALA A 215 -8.19 -8.23 17.23
C ALA A 215 -6.67 -8.01 17.35
N VAL A 216 -5.85 -8.96 16.95
CA VAL A 216 -4.38 -8.87 16.96
C VAL A 216 -3.77 -8.78 15.56
N GLY A 217 -4.58 -8.58 14.53
CA GLY A 217 -4.15 -8.34 13.16
C GLY A 217 -3.94 -9.61 12.33
N ALA A 218 -4.64 -10.71 12.63
CA ALA A 218 -4.78 -11.80 11.68
C ALA A 218 -5.64 -11.34 10.47
N PRO A 219 -5.39 -11.86 9.26
CA PRO A 219 -6.08 -11.38 8.06
C PRO A 219 -7.59 -11.67 8.09
N HIS A 220 -8.38 -10.74 7.55
CA HIS A 220 -9.83 -10.87 7.43
C HIS A 220 -10.25 -11.61 6.15
N GLY A 221 -9.31 -12.33 5.51
CA GLY A 221 -9.57 -13.17 4.36
C GLY A 221 -10.33 -12.47 3.23
N ARG A 222 -11.39 -13.08 2.77
CA ARG A 222 -12.21 -12.57 1.65
C ARG A 222 -12.81 -11.17 1.91
N SER A 223 -12.98 -10.76 3.17
CA SER A 223 -13.46 -9.40 3.46
C SER A 223 -12.45 -8.33 3.03
N ASN A 224 -11.13 -8.61 3.11
CA ASN A 224 -10.12 -7.69 2.60
C ASN A 224 -10.21 -7.54 1.08
N TRP A 225 -10.55 -8.60 0.35
CA TRP A 225 -10.85 -8.52 -1.07
C TRP A 225 -12.06 -7.64 -1.36
N LEU A 226 -13.12 -7.73 -0.57
CA LEU A 226 -14.30 -6.86 -0.72
C LEU A 226 -13.97 -5.40 -0.42
N VAL A 227 -13.15 -5.12 0.59
CA VAL A 227 -12.65 -3.77 0.87
C VAL A 227 -11.83 -3.23 -0.30
N PHE A 228 -10.93 -4.06 -0.86
CA PHE A 228 -10.16 -3.70 -2.05
C PHE A 228 -11.09 -3.35 -3.24
N THR A 229 -11.98 -4.27 -3.62
CA THR A 229 -12.83 -4.08 -4.81
C THR A 229 -13.78 -2.90 -4.64
N SER A 230 -14.42 -2.71 -3.49
CA SER A 230 -15.28 -1.55 -3.24
C SER A 230 -14.48 -0.24 -3.24
N THR A 231 -13.25 -0.23 -2.72
CA THR A 231 -12.38 0.95 -2.79
C THR A 231 -12.04 1.31 -4.24
N MET A 232 -11.75 0.31 -5.07
CA MET A 232 -11.53 0.55 -6.51
C MET A 232 -12.78 1.09 -7.19
N ASP A 233 -13.94 0.45 -6.96
CA ASP A 233 -15.21 0.81 -7.62
C ASP A 233 -15.73 2.19 -7.19
N ASP A 234 -15.67 2.51 -5.89
CA ASP A 234 -16.35 3.67 -5.32
C ASP A 234 -15.44 4.89 -5.17
N ILE A 235 -14.12 4.70 -5.11
CA ILE A 235 -13.15 5.78 -4.83
C ILE A 235 -12.16 5.95 -5.98
N VAL A 236 -11.39 4.90 -6.31
CA VAL A 236 -10.26 5.03 -7.24
C VAL A 236 -10.74 5.29 -8.66
N VAL A 237 -11.61 4.44 -9.19
CA VAL A 237 -12.11 4.57 -10.56
C VAL A 237 -12.85 5.90 -10.73
N PRO A 238 -13.84 6.27 -9.91
CA PRO A 238 -14.50 7.57 -10.02
C PRO A 238 -13.57 8.76 -9.81
N GLY A 239 -12.53 8.60 -8.97
CA GLY A 239 -11.52 9.64 -8.73
C GLY A 239 -10.71 9.96 -9.99
N LEU A 240 -10.22 8.94 -10.66
CA LEU A 240 -9.46 9.08 -11.91
C LEU A 240 -10.32 9.58 -13.07
N GLU A 241 -11.60 9.16 -13.15
CA GLU A 241 -12.57 9.71 -14.11
C GLU A 241 -12.73 11.24 -13.94
N ARG A 242 -12.84 11.71 -12.69
CA ARG A 242 -12.88 13.16 -12.40
C ARG A 242 -11.62 13.91 -12.81
N CYS A 243 -10.48 13.21 -12.91
CA CYS A 243 -9.24 13.76 -13.44
C CYS A 243 -9.17 13.72 -14.99
N GLY A 244 -10.21 13.24 -15.65
CA GLY A 244 -10.32 13.15 -17.12
C GLY A 244 -9.60 11.95 -17.73
N LEU A 245 -9.45 10.86 -16.96
CA LEU A 245 -8.87 9.59 -17.40
C LEU A 245 -9.97 8.53 -17.60
N SER A 246 -9.77 7.59 -18.52
CA SER A 246 -10.75 6.54 -18.91
C SER A 246 -10.73 5.34 -17.96
N ALA A 247 -10.74 5.60 -16.63
CA ALA A 247 -10.49 4.59 -15.61
C ALA A 247 -11.56 3.49 -15.57
N ARG A 248 -12.83 3.84 -15.82
CA ARG A 248 -13.93 2.85 -15.83
C ARG A 248 -13.79 1.84 -16.96
N ALA A 249 -13.31 2.25 -18.12
CA ALA A 249 -13.06 1.35 -19.25
C ALA A 249 -11.95 0.36 -18.89
N ALA A 250 -10.82 0.85 -18.41
CA ALA A 250 -9.69 0.02 -17.97
C ALA A 250 -10.08 -0.97 -16.84
N TRP A 251 -10.84 -0.51 -15.85
CA TRP A 251 -11.28 -1.37 -14.75
C TRP A 251 -12.21 -2.50 -15.21
N ARG A 252 -13.14 -2.21 -16.14
CA ARG A 252 -14.01 -3.22 -16.75
C ARG A 252 -13.20 -4.26 -17.52
N GLU A 253 -12.21 -3.84 -18.28
CA GLU A 253 -11.34 -4.72 -19.05
C GLU A 253 -10.65 -5.73 -18.13
N VAL A 254 -9.98 -5.25 -17.08
CA VAL A 254 -9.25 -6.09 -16.11
C VAL A 254 -10.20 -7.07 -15.40
N THR A 255 -11.33 -6.58 -14.88
CA THR A 255 -12.27 -7.43 -14.11
C THR A 255 -13.07 -8.40 -14.99
N SER A 256 -13.21 -8.13 -16.29
CA SER A 256 -13.83 -9.07 -17.22
C SER A 256 -12.89 -10.20 -17.60
N ALA A 257 -11.59 -9.92 -17.78
CA ALA A 257 -10.58 -10.90 -18.06
C ALA A 257 -10.44 -11.94 -16.92
N GLU A 258 -10.52 -11.49 -15.66
CA GLU A 258 -10.46 -12.38 -14.49
C GLU A 258 -11.67 -13.30 -14.34
N ARG A 259 -12.85 -12.87 -14.76
CA ARG A 259 -14.06 -13.72 -14.72
C ARG A 259 -14.05 -14.80 -15.78
N ALA A 260 -13.17 -14.67 -16.77
CA ALA A 260 -13.03 -15.61 -17.89
C ALA A 260 -11.89 -16.61 -17.72
N ALA A 261 -10.97 -16.40 -16.77
CA ALA A 261 -9.84 -17.24 -16.42
C ALA A 261 -10.18 -18.18 -15.25
#